data_2b3b593794224644ae7fd82ad9aa8ffe
#
_entry.id   2b3b593794224644ae7fd82ad9aa8ffe
#
_cell.length_a   1.000
_cell.length_b   1.000
_cell.length_c   1.000
_cell.angle_alpha   90.00
_cell.angle_beta   90.00
_cell.angle_gamma   90.00
#
_symmetry.space_group_name_H-M   'P 1'
#
loop_
_entity.id
_entity.type
_entity.pdbx_description
1 polymer ?
#
loop_
_entity_poly.entity_id
_entity_poly.type
_entity_poly.pdbx_seq_one_letter_code
_entity_poly.pdbx_strand_id
1 'polypeptide(L)'
;MARKKIVAGNWKMNKTPSEAVALVEELKPLVANEDVDVVFCVPAIDIIPVAEAVKGTNIQVGAENMYFEESGAYTGEISPAMLTDAGVKYLSLIHI
;
A
#
# COMPACT_ATOMS: atom_id res chain seq x y z
N MET A 1 23.56 -2.31 -14.22
CA MET A 1 22.31 -2.95 -13.78
C MET A 1 21.16 -1.96 -13.94
N ALA A 2 20.16 -2.34 -14.70
CA ALA A 2 19.03 -1.45 -14.94
C ALA A 2 18.16 -1.35 -13.67
N ARG A 3 17.68 -0.14 -13.38
CA ARG A 3 16.72 0.06 -12.31
C ARG A 3 15.35 -0.38 -12.77
N LYS A 4 14.61 -1.04 -11.88
CA LYS A 4 13.21 -1.30 -12.14
C LYS A 4 12.43 0.00 -12.09
N LYS A 5 11.48 0.14 -12.98
CA LYS A 5 10.54 1.26 -12.92
C LYS A 5 9.49 0.99 -11.85
N ILE A 6 9.09 2.05 -11.17
CA ILE A 6 8.03 1.99 -10.17
C ILE A 6 6.88 2.84 -10.67
N VAL A 7 5.69 2.25 -10.70
CA VAL A 7 4.46 2.97 -11.01
C VAL A 7 3.61 2.95 -9.76
N ALA A 8 3.33 4.12 -9.21
CA ALA A 8 2.61 4.24 -7.94
C ALA A 8 1.26 4.91 -8.15
N GLY A 9 0.22 4.34 -7.59
CA GLY A 9 -1.11 4.92 -7.57
C GLY A 9 -1.46 5.37 -6.16
N ASN A 10 -1.99 6.58 -6.05
CA ASN A 10 -2.45 7.12 -4.77
C ASN A 10 -3.98 7.06 -4.75
N TRP A 11 -4.52 6.20 -3.87
CA TRP A 11 -5.96 5.99 -3.79
C TRP A 11 -6.68 7.08 -3.00
N LYS A 12 -5.94 7.85 -2.22
CA LYS A 12 -6.53 8.91 -1.38
C LYS A 12 -7.58 8.32 -0.44
N MET A 13 -8.67 9.01 -0.20
CA MET A 13 -9.74 8.54 0.69
C MET A 13 -10.81 7.83 -0.12
N ASN A 14 -10.44 6.71 -0.72
CA ASN A 14 -11.36 5.92 -1.56
C ASN A 14 -11.21 4.44 -1.24
N LYS A 15 -12.28 3.71 -1.43
CA LYS A 15 -12.38 2.25 -1.32
C LYS A 15 -12.48 1.74 0.11
N THR A 16 -13.53 0.98 0.33
CA THR A 16 -13.64 0.15 1.53
C THR A 16 -12.76 -1.09 1.36
N PRO A 17 -12.49 -1.86 2.42
CA PRO A 17 -11.69 -3.09 2.28
C PRO A 17 -12.21 -4.04 1.21
N SER A 18 -13.51 -4.25 1.14
CA SER A 18 -14.09 -5.14 0.14
C SER A 18 -13.94 -4.59 -1.28
N GLU A 19 -14.17 -3.30 -1.46
CA GLU A 19 -14.00 -2.65 -2.75
C GLU A 19 -12.53 -2.65 -3.19
N ALA A 20 -11.62 -2.48 -2.24
CA ALA A 20 -10.20 -2.49 -2.50
C ALA A 20 -9.74 -3.85 -3.01
N VAL A 21 -10.16 -4.93 -2.36
CA VAL A 21 -9.81 -6.28 -2.77
C VAL A 21 -10.39 -6.58 -4.15
N ALA A 22 -11.64 -6.20 -4.41
CA ALA A 22 -12.26 -6.44 -5.71
C ALA A 22 -11.52 -5.71 -6.83
N LEU A 23 -11.13 -4.45 -6.59
CA LEU A 23 -10.38 -3.67 -7.58
C LEU A 23 -9.01 -4.29 -7.85
N VAL A 24 -8.30 -4.69 -6.81
CA VAL A 24 -6.99 -5.31 -6.95
C VAL A 24 -7.07 -6.61 -7.74
N GLU A 25 -8.09 -7.43 -7.49
CA GLU A 25 -8.26 -8.69 -8.23
C GLU A 25 -8.47 -8.42 -9.72
N GLU A 26 -9.19 -7.35 -10.08
CA GLU A 26 -9.35 -6.96 -11.48
C GLU A 26 -8.07 -6.45 -12.11
N LEU A 27 -7.23 -5.76 -11.32
CA LEU A 27 -6.01 -5.14 -11.82
C LEU A 27 -4.83 -6.09 -11.95
N LYS A 28 -4.81 -7.18 -11.18
CA LYS A 28 -3.69 -8.13 -11.19
C LYS A 28 -3.26 -8.56 -12.59
N PRO A 29 -4.16 -9.06 -13.44
CA PRO A 29 -3.74 -9.50 -14.77
C PRO A 29 -3.35 -8.35 -15.69
N LEU A 30 -3.86 -7.16 -15.42
CA LEU A 30 -3.59 -5.98 -16.27
C LEU A 30 -2.22 -5.38 -16.02
N VAL A 31 -1.66 -5.58 -14.84
CA VAL A 31 -0.37 -4.99 -14.46
C VAL A 31 0.72 -6.03 -14.20
N ALA A 32 0.50 -7.27 -14.60
CA ALA A 32 1.43 -8.38 -14.40
C ALA A 32 2.61 -8.26 -15.37
N ASN A 33 3.51 -7.31 -15.09
CA ASN A 33 4.70 -7.06 -15.89
C ASN A 33 5.93 -7.12 -14.98
N GLU A 34 6.81 -8.07 -15.22
CA GLU A 34 7.97 -8.32 -14.37
C GLU A 34 8.99 -7.17 -14.36
N ASP A 35 8.97 -6.32 -15.36
CA ASP A 35 9.93 -5.22 -15.47
C ASP A 35 9.53 -3.99 -14.68
N VAL A 36 8.35 -4.00 -14.07
CA VAL A 36 7.79 -2.85 -13.37
C VAL A 36 7.27 -3.27 -12.00
N ASP A 37 7.63 -2.51 -10.97
CA ASP A 37 7.00 -2.65 -9.67
C ASP A 37 5.79 -1.72 -9.62
N VAL A 38 4.64 -2.28 -9.32
CA VAL A 38 3.40 -1.52 -9.19
C VAL A 38 3.10 -1.33 -7.71
N VAL A 39 2.89 -0.09 -7.28
CA VAL A 39 2.63 0.23 -5.88
C VAL A 39 1.26 0.89 -5.78
N PHE A 40 0.41 0.36 -4.90
CA PHE A 40 -0.86 1.00 -4.57
C PHE A 40 -0.75 1.57 -3.16
N CYS A 41 -0.78 2.89 -3.05
CA CYS A 41 -0.82 3.57 -1.77
C CYS A 41 -2.28 3.73 -1.37
N VAL A 42 -2.69 2.99 -0.36
CA VAL A 42 -4.10 2.81 -0.01
C VAL A 42 -4.39 3.33 1.40
N PRO A 43 -5.65 3.63 1.72
CA PRO A 43 -6.04 3.98 3.08
C PRO A 43 -5.65 2.90 4.08
N ALA A 44 -5.37 3.29 5.32
CA ALA A 44 -4.88 2.38 6.35
C ALA A 44 -5.75 1.14 6.53
N ILE A 45 -7.06 1.30 6.47
CA ILE A 45 -8.00 0.20 6.66
C ILE A 45 -7.91 -0.84 5.54
N ASP A 46 -7.40 -0.46 4.38
CA ASP A 46 -7.30 -1.34 3.22
C ASP A 46 -5.94 -2.04 3.11
N ILE A 47 -4.96 -1.65 3.92
CA ILE A 47 -3.58 -2.17 3.80
C ILE A 47 -3.50 -3.68 3.93
N ILE A 48 -4.01 -4.24 5.02
CA ILE A 48 -3.91 -5.68 5.25
C ILE A 48 -4.69 -6.49 4.22
N PRO A 49 -5.96 -6.15 3.91
CA PRO A 49 -6.69 -6.87 2.87
C PRO A 49 -6.00 -6.83 1.52
N VAL A 50 -5.49 -5.67 1.11
CA VAL A 50 -4.80 -5.54 -0.17
C VAL A 50 -3.47 -6.29 -0.16
N ALA A 51 -2.71 -6.21 0.93
CA ALA A 51 -1.45 -6.95 1.05
C ALA A 51 -1.65 -8.45 0.89
N GLU A 52 -2.71 -9.00 1.48
CA GLU A 52 -3.05 -10.41 1.31
C GLU A 52 -3.42 -10.73 -0.14
N ALA A 53 -4.20 -9.85 -0.76
CA ALA A 53 -4.68 -10.07 -2.13
C ALA A 53 -3.56 -10.03 -3.16
N VAL A 54 -2.48 -9.30 -2.91
CA VAL A 54 -1.39 -9.14 -3.89
C VAL A 54 -0.20 -10.06 -3.67
N LYS A 55 -0.27 -10.97 -2.72
CA LYS A 55 0.83 -11.91 -2.47
C LYS A 55 1.16 -12.69 -3.74
N GLY A 56 2.45 -12.82 -4.02
CA GLY A 56 2.92 -13.55 -5.20
C GLY A 56 2.84 -12.76 -6.51
N THR A 57 2.47 -11.49 -6.46
CA THR A 57 2.40 -10.64 -7.65
C THR A 57 3.51 -9.59 -7.63
N ASN A 58 3.60 -8.80 -8.70
CA ASN A 58 4.51 -7.65 -8.76
C ASN A 58 3.91 -6.40 -8.13
N ILE A 59 2.76 -6.51 -7.46
CA ILE A 59 2.10 -5.38 -6.81
C ILE A 59 2.57 -5.28 -5.37
N GLN A 60 2.90 -4.08 -4.95
CA GLN A 60 3.29 -3.75 -3.58
C GLN A 60 2.26 -2.80 -3.00
N VAL A 61 2.15 -2.81 -1.68
CA VAL A 61 1.22 -1.93 -0.97
C VAL A 61 2.01 -0.81 -0.31
N GLY A 62 1.53 0.41 -0.47
CA GLY A 62 2.07 1.57 0.21
C GLY A 62 1.04 2.15 1.16
N ALA A 63 1.51 2.90 2.14
CA ALA A 63 0.66 3.66 3.03
C ALA A 63 0.53 5.09 2.53
N GLU A 64 -0.58 5.73 2.88
CA GLU A 64 -0.81 7.13 2.55
C GLU A 64 -0.37 8.06 3.66
N ASN A 65 -0.24 7.54 4.87
CA ASN A 65 0.09 8.32 6.05
C ASN A 65 0.84 7.48 7.06
N MET A 66 1.70 8.12 7.84
CA MET A 66 2.46 7.49 8.89
C MET A 66 2.84 8.54 9.91
N TYR A 67 2.70 8.22 11.21
CA TYR A 67 3.20 9.10 12.25
C TYR A 67 4.67 8.79 12.51
N PHE A 68 5.42 9.76 13.00
CA PHE A 68 6.86 9.59 13.16
C PHE A 68 7.26 8.91 14.47
N GLU A 69 6.35 8.80 15.44
CA GLU A 69 6.62 8.12 16.70
C GLU A 69 6.32 6.63 16.62
N GLU A 70 7.10 5.80 17.31
CA GLU A 70 6.91 4.36 17.29
C GLU A 70 5.71 3.92 18.13
N SER A 71 5.40 4.66 19.18
CA SER A 71 4.25 4.37 20.04
C SER A 71 3.91 5.61 20.86
N GLY A 72 2.78 5.59 21.52
CA GLY A 72 2.37 6.66 22.40
C GLY A 72 0.87 6.96 22.35
N ALA A 73 0.50 8.05 22.96
CA ALA A 73 -0.91 8.46 23.09
C ALA A 73 -1.36 9.30 21.88
N TYR A 74 -1.07 8.81 20.69
CA TYR A 74 -1.41 9.49 19.43
C TYR A 74 -2.60 8.78 18.81
N THR A 75 -3.75 8.94 19.38
CA THR A 75 -4.97 8.24 18.99
C THR A 75 -5.29 8.47 17.51
N GLY A 76 -5.52 7.38 16.80
CA GLY A 76 -5.83 7.43 15.37
C GLY A 76 -4.63 7.39 14.45
N GLU A 77 -3.41 7.55 14.98
CA GLU A 77 -2.20 7.53 14.17
C GLU A 77 -1.65 6.12 13.99
N ILE A 78 -0.90 5.93 12.92
CA ILE A 78 -0.30 4.65 12.56
C ILE A 78 1.22 4.80 12.62
N SER A 79 1.88 3.93 13.36
CA SER A 79 3.34 3.99 13.53
C SER A 79 4.06 3.27 12.38
N PRO A 80 5.38 3.58 12.21
CA PRO A 80 6.19 2.84 11.22
C PRO A 80 6.22 1.33 11.49
N ALA A 81 6.30 0.92 12.75
CA ALA A 81 6.33 -0.51 13.09
C ALA A 81 5.03 -1.21 12.69
N MET A 82 3.89 -0.57 12.86
CA MET A 82 2.60 -1.13 12.44
C MET A 82 2.57 -1.36 10.95
N LEU A 83 3.08 -0.41 10.17
CA LEU A 83 3.11 -0.51 8.72
C LEU A 83 4.07 -1.59 8.24
N THR A 84 5.26 -1.66 8.83
CA THR A 84 6.24 -2.69 8.49
C THR A 84 5.68 -4.09 8.75
N ASP A 85 5.04 -4.27 9.90
CA ASP A 85 4.45 -5.56 10.25
C ASP A 85 3.32 -5.93 9.30
N ALA A 86 2.57 -4.95 8.80
CA ALA A 86 1.50 -5.18 7.84
C ALA A 86 2.02 -5.44 6.41
N GLY A 87 3.33 -5.33 6.17
CA GLY A 87 3.93 -5.60 4.88
C GLY A 87 4.12 -4.39 3.98
N VAL A 88 4.02 -3.20 4.54
CA VAL A 88 4.16 -1.96 3.76
C VAL A 88 5.63 -1.61 3.59
N LYS A 89 6.04 -1.29 2.36
CA LYS A 89 7.40 -0.88 2.02
C LYS A 89 7.48 0.52 1.42
N TYR A 90 6.37 1.13 1.12
CA TYR A 90 6.30 2.43 0.46
C TYR A 90 5.37 3.36 1.22
N LEU A 91 5.63 4.66 1.10
CA LEU A 91 4.83 5.67 1.78
C LEU A 91 4.62 6.86 0.86
N SER A 92 3.37 7.27 0.69
CA SER A 92 3.03 8.47 -0.05
C SER A 92 2.86 9.60 0.97
N LEU A 93 3.84 10.50 1.02
CA LEU A 93 3.89 11.57 2.01
C LEU A 93 3.17 12.82 1.49
N ILE A 94 1.88 12.79 1.48
CA ILE A 94 1.11 13.98 1.09
C ILE A 94 0.71 14.80 2.31
N HIS A 95 0.50 14.11 3.44
CA HIS A 95 0.13 14.75 4.69
C HIS A 95 1.02 14.23 5.81
N ILE A 96 1.69 15.10 6.47
CA ILE A 96 2.47 14.80 7.66
C ILE A 96 1.92 15.64 8.81
#